data_db64891b955d34596875d59e0186148d
#
_entry.id   db64891b955d34596875d59e0186148d
#
_cell.length_a   1.000
_cell.length_b   1.000
_cell.length_c   1.000
_cell.angle_alpha   90.00
_cell.angle_beta   90.00
_cell.angle_gamma   90.00
#
_symmetry.space_group_name_H-M   'P 1'
#
loop_
_entity.id
_entity.type
_entity.pdbx_description
1 polymer ?
#
loop_
_entity_poly.entity_id
_entity_poly.type
_entity_poly.pdbx_seq_one_letter_code
_entity_poly.pdbx_strand_id
1 'polypeptide(L)'
;MKFSIKLSTFLLLTTAPVIAEELIVLDEITVTAGYTDTGISESGSSVSVLDQKELQYSSSGIVQAFENVAGVSMDTTGGLGALATISVRGLKQQYVGVRFNGMDITDPSGTQLSYDFGALTGMGLGQVEFVKGSQSAVFGSEAVGGVINLKTLSSNEEGSRGQFTVDAGSNETYSSSLSYERVDQKGSAAVSISRAETAGFSAKKTGAGANEVDPYSGNQISVSFNRELKSNLDFSLSALKSAESVSYDGDFTPLADTIDRDTTVMRGSVLFNLGATSHEVGITNGDFKRVYSFGTYDSDRRDIEYKGETAFSGISFTFGAHRSE
;
A
#
# COMPACT_ATOMS: atom_id res chain seq x y z
N MET A 1 -10.53 -2.39 -81.79
CA MET A 1 -10.18 -3.57 -80.97
C MET A 1 -10.29 -3.15 -79.50
N LYS A 2 -11.35 -3.58 -78.82
CA LYS A 2 -11.57 -3.30 -77.39
C LYS A 2 -11.19 -4.58 -76.64
N PHE A 3 -10.14 -4.49 -75.84
CA PHE A 3 -9.73 -5.57 -74.92
C PHE A 3 -10.48 -5.42 -73.60
N SER A 4 -11.31 -6.40 -73.28
CA SER A 4 -12.08 -6.47 -72.02
C SER A 4 -11.36 -7.46 -71.11
N ILE A 5 -10.70 -6.92 -70.06
CA ILE A 5 -10.07 -7.74 -69.02
C ILE A 5 -11.13 -8.03 -67.98
N LYS A 6 -11.54 -9.31 -67.85
CA LYS A 6 -12.37 -9.78 -66.74
C LYS A 6 -11.49 -10.08 -65.56
N LEU A 7 -11.62 -9.26 -64.53
CA LEU A 7 -10.98 -9.47 -63.25
C LEU A 7 -11.83 -10.44 -62.42
N SER A 8 -11.38 -11.69 -62.33
CA SER A 8 -12.02 -12.73 -61.47
C SER A 8 -11.43 -12.57 -60.07
N THR A 9 -12.25 -12.03 -59.15
CA THR A 9 -11.92 -11.94 -57.74
C THR A 9 -12.05 -13.33 -57.11
N PHE A 10 -10.94 -13.96 -56.78
CA PHE A 10 -10.87 -15.20 -56.03
C PHE A 10 -10.93 -14.89 -54.52
N LEU A 11 -12.09 -15.09 -53.94
CA LEU A 11 -12.30 -14.91 -52.49
C LEU A 11 -11.80 -16.16 -51.75
N LEU A 12 -10.59 -16.13 -51.24
CA LEU A 12 -10.04 -17.14 -50.33
C LEU A 12 -10.67 -16.96 -48.96
N LEU A 13 -11.65 -17.78 -48.59
CA LEU A 13 -12.08 -17.96 -47.21
C LEU A 13 -10.99 -18.76 -46.48
N THR A 14 -10.12 -18.06 -45.73
CA THR A 14 -9.26 -18.69 -44.74
C THR A 14 -10.07 -18.91 -43.47
N THR A 15 -10.50 -20.15 -43.23
CA THR A 15 -10.98 -20.55 -41.88
C THR A 15 -9.80 -20.59 -40.96
N ALA A 16 -9.59 -19.51 -40.19
CA ALA A 16 -8.68 -19.54 -39.06
C ALA A 16 -9.25 -20.50 -38.02
N PRO A 17 -8.47 -21.44 -37.47
CA PRO A 17 -8.89 -22.18 -36.30
C PRO A 17 -9.14 -21.19 -35.17
N VAL A 18 -10.33 -21.17 -34.62
CA VAL A 18 -10.61 -20.53 -33.34
C VAL A 18 -9.85 -21.37 -32.31
N ILE A 19 -8.68 -20.92 -31.90
CA ILE A 19 -8.03 -21.43 -30.71
C ILE A 19 -8.96 -20.97 -29.57
N ALA A 20 -9.66 -21.92 -28.94
CA ALA A 20 -10.33 -21.64 -27.69
C ALA A 20 -9.24 -21.15 -26.73
N GLU A 21 -9.32 -19.88 -26.32
CA GLU A 21 -8.51 -19.35 -25.27
C GLU A 21 -8.77 -20.22 -24.04
N GLU A 22 -7.73 -20.88 -23.54
CA GLU A 22 -7.81 -21.56 -22.25
C GLU A 22 -8.39 -20.54 -21.27
N LEU A 23 -9.44 -20.94 -20.57
CA LEU A 23 -9.97 -20.16 -19.45
C LEU A 23 -8.79 -19.89 -18.53
N ILE A 24 -8.30 -18.65 -18.53
CA ILE A 24 -7.34 -18.19 -17.55
C ILE A 24 -8.11 -18.24 -16.23
N VAL A 25 -7.91 -19.30 -15.46
CA VAL A 25 -8.32 -19.35 -14.05
C VAL A 25 -7.39 -18.33 -13.38
N LEU A 26 -7.93 -17.15 -13.12
CA LEU A 26 -7.22 -16.16 -12.31
C LEU A 26 -6.99 -16.83 -10.96
N ASP A 27 -5.73 -16.90 -10.54
CA ASP A 27 -5.39 -17.40 -9.22
C ASP A 27 -6.16 -16.60 -8.16
N GLU A 28 -6.66 -17.29 -7.16
CA GLU A 28 -7.42 -16.67 -6.09
C GLU A 28 -6.54 -15.63 -5.38
N ILE A 29 -6.94 -14.36 -5.47
CA ILE A 29 -6.23 -13.28 -4.78
C ILE A 29 -6.37 -13.51 -3.29
N THR A 30 -5.27 -13.79 -2.62
CA THR A 30 -5.21 -13.99 -1.18
C THR A 30 -5.10 -12.63 -0.49
N VAL A 31 -5.90 -12.40 0.52
CA VAL A 31 -5.93 -11.13 1.27
C VAL A 31 -5.76 -11.37 2.76
N THR A 32 -5.12 -10.44 3.42
CA THR A 32 -4.96 -10.42 4.89
C THR A 32 -6.20 -9.79 5.53
N ALA A 33 -7.36 -10.43 5.32
CA ALA A 33 -8.63 -9.98 5.90
C ALA A 33 -8.81 -10.41 7.37
N GLY A 34 -7.89 -11.19 7.90
CA GLY A 34 -7.86 -11.73 9.25
C GLY A 34 -6.44 -11.90 9.75
N TYR A 35 -6.20 -12.90 10.60
CA TYR A 35 -4.85 -13.24 11.06
C TYR A 35 -4.08 -14.07 10.04
N THR A 36 -4.77 -14.81 9.20
CA THR A 36 -4.19 -15.62 8.12
C THR A 36 -4.62 -15.06 6.77
N ASP A 37 -3.78 -15.26 5.77
CA ASP A 37 -4.14 -14.97 4.39
C ASP A 37 -5.26 -15.93 3.96
N THR A 38 -6.36 -15.36 3.52
CA THR A 38 -7.54 -16.10 3.04
C THR A 38 -7.89 -15.65 1.63
N GLY A 39 -8.49 -16.52 0.85
CA GLY A 39 -9.04 -16.11 -0.44
C GLY A 39 -10.09 -15.01 -0.29
N ILE A 40 -10.17 -14.08 -1.23
CA ILE A 40 -11.20 -13.01 -1.21
C ILE A 40 -12.60 -13.62 -1.09
N SER A 41 -12.86 -14.72 -1.77
CA SER A 41 -14.15 -15.44 -1.77
C SER A 41 -14.52 -16.01 -0.41
N GLU A 42 -13.54 -16.30 0.43
CA GLU A 42 -13.70 -16.87 1.77
C GLU A 42 -13.74 -15.80 2.87
N SER A 43 -13.38 -14.56 2.53
CA SER A 43 -13.41 -13.46 3.49
C SER A 43 -14.84 -13.08 3.89
N GLY A 44 -15.12 -13.05 5.18
CA GLY A 44 -16.37 -12.51 5.72
C GLY A 44 -16.50 -10.99 5.60
N SER A 45 -15.45 -10.30 5.16
CA SER A 45 -15.36 -8.85 4.99
C SER A 45 -15.43 -8.46 3.52
N SER A 46 -15.90 -7.25 3.24
CA SER A 46 -15.84 -6.69 1.88
C SER A 46 -14.41 -6.23 1.61
N VAL A 47 -13.72 -6.91 0.71
CA VAL A 47 -12.34 -6.59 0.34
C VAL A 47 -12.29 -5.99 -1.07
N SER A 48 -11.43 -5.01 -1.28
CA SER A 48 -11.02 -4.52 -2.60
C SER A 48 -9.50 -4.53 -2.65
N VAL A 49 -8.96 -4.91 -3.79
CA VAL A 49 -7.52 -4.98 -4.01
C VAL A 49 -7.18 -4.09 -5.19
N LEU A 50 -6.14 -3.29 -5.04
CA LEU A 50 -5.47 -2.59 -6.13
C LEU A 50 -4.17 -3.32 -6.43
N ASP A 51 -4.00 -3.72 -7.66
CA ASP A 51 -2.79 -4.36 -8.13
C ASP A 51 -1.69 -3.33 -8.45
N GLN A 52 -0.49 -3.83 -8.71
CA GLN A 52 0.67 -3.00 -9.02
C GLN A 52 0.44 -2.11 -10.25
N LYS A 53 -0.33 -2.55 -11.24
CA LYS A 53 -0.61 -1.75 -12.45
C LYS A 53 -1.52 -0.58 -12.12
N GLU A 54 -2.60 -0.81 -11.36
CA GLU A 54 -3.52 0.23 -10.93
C GLU A 54 -2.83 1.31 -10.08
N LEU A 55 -1.87 0.89 -9.26
CA LEU A 55 -1.08 1.79 -8.42
C LEU A 55 -0.09 2.64 -9.23
N GLN A 56 0.49 2.09 -10.30
CA GLN A 56 1.50 2.77 -11.11
C GLN A 56 0.94 3.80 -12.07
N TYR A 57 -0.28 3.63 -12.55
CA TYR A 57 -0.92 4.62 -13.44
C TYR A 57 -1.32 5.90 -12.73
N SER A 58 -1.10 6.00 -11.44
CA SER A 58 -1.43 7.18 -10.63
C SER A 58 -0.23 8.12 -10.53
N SER A 59 0.02 8.91 -11.56
CA SER A 59 1.05 9.96 -11.57
C SER A 59 0.84 11.07 -10.52
N SER A 60 -0.35 11.12 -9.93
CA SER A 60 -0.74 12.08 -8.89
C SER A 60 -0.63 11.52 -7.47
N GLY A 61 0.18 10.48 -7.28
CA GLY A 61 0.24 9.75 -6.04
C GLY A 61 -0.90 8.75 -5.88
N ILE A 62 -0.96 8.09 -4.73
CA ILE A 62 -1.91 7.00 -4.47
C ILE A 62 -3.36 7.48 -4.32
N VAL A 63 -3.57 8.78 -4.09
CA VAL A 63 -4.90 9.40 -3.84
C VAL A 63 -5.88 9.05 -4.94
N GLN A 64 -5.49 9.24 -6.20
CA GLN A 64 -6.37 8.97 -7.35
C GLN A 64 -6.70 7.48 -7.50
N ALA A 65 -5.75 6.59 -7.23
CA ALA A 65 -6.01 5.15 -7.26
C ALA A 65 -7.04 4.75 -6.19
N PHE A 66 -6.94 5.35 -5.00
CA PHE A 66 -7.84 5.06 -3.89
C PHE A 66 -9.26 5.57 -4.10
N GLU A 67 -9.43 6.71 -4.78
CA GLU A 67 -10.76 7.25 -5.13
C GLU A 67 -11.57 6.32 -6.04
N ASN A 68 -10.91 5.47 -6.80
CA ASN A 68 -11.57 4.47 -7.64
C ASN A 68 -12.10 3.26 -6.84
N VAL A 69 -11.75 3.15 -5.55
CA VAL A 69 -12.20 2.05 -4.70
C VAL A 69 -13.60 2.34 -4.15
N ALA A 70 -14.56 1.48 -4.43
CA ALA A 70 -15.94 1.66 -3.96
C ALA A 70 -16.01 1.78 -2.42
N GLY A 71 -16.63 2.88 -1.94
CA GLY A 71 -16.79 3.18 -0.52
C GLY A 71 -15.55 3.78 0.13
N VAL A 72 -14.57 4.19 -0.64
CA VAL A 72 -13.40 4.98 -0.22
C VAL A 72 -13.55 6.39 -0.80
N SER A 73 -13.20 7.41 -0.03
CA SER A 73 -13.03 8.77 -0.51
C SER A 73 -11.75 9.38 0.06
N MET A 74 -11.12 10.22 -0.72
CA MET A 74 -9.90 10.92 -0.36
C MET A 74 -10.17 12.43 -0.35
N ASP A 75 -9.60 13.12 0.64
CA ASP A 75 -9.55 14.58 0.67
C ASP A 75 -8.09 15.01 0.71
N THR A 76 -7.70 15.93 -0.17
CA THR A 76 -6.32 16.46 -0.20
C THR A 76 -6.32 17.98 -0.11
N THR A 77 -5.34 18.53 0.58
CA THR A 77 -5.15 19.98 0.71
C THR A 77 -4.28 20.57 -0.40
N GLY A 78 -3.71 19.75 -1.27
CA GLY A 78 -2.82 20.24 -2.34
C GLY A 78 -2.35 19.14 -3.26
N GLY A 79 -1.14 19.30 -3.81
CA GLY A 79 -0.46 18.35 -4.68
C GLY A 79 0.20 17.19 -3.93
N LEU A 80 1.15 16.53 -4.60
CA LEU A 80 1.93 15.45 -4.01
C LEU A 80 2.67 15.96 -2.75
N GLY A 81 2.58 15.19 -1.66
CA GLY A 81 3.16 15.55 -0.37
C GLY A 81 2.23 16.36 0.55
N ALA A 82 1.24 17.09 0.00
CA ALA A 82 0.26 17.78 0.81
C ALA A 82 -0.60 16.78 1.58
N LEU A 83 -1.15 17.21 2.74
CA LEU A 83 -1.97 16.37 3.59
C LEU A 83 -3.10 15.73 2.78
N ALA A 84 -3.14 14.41 2.78
CA ALA A 84 -4.22 13.63 2.17
C ALA A 84 -4.83 12.67 3.20
N THR A 85 -6.12 12.77 3.38
CA THR A 85 -6.90 12.02 4.35
C THR A 85 -7.88 11.09 3.68
N ILE A 86 -8.18 9.97 4.34
CA ILE A 86 -9.08 8.95 3.82
C ILE A 86 -10.35 8.83 4.63
N SER A 87 -11.44 8.50 3.97
CA SER A 87 -12.67 8.03 4.62
C SER A 87 -13.09 6.70 4.01
N VAL A 88 -13.44 5.73 4.85
CA VAL A 88 -13.94 4.42 4.41
C VAL A 88 -15.38 4.26 4.90
N ARG A 89 -16.33 4.14 3.95
CA ARG A 89 -17.78 4.08 4.24
C ARG A 89 -18.26 5.22 5.14
N GLY A 90 -17.69 6.43 4.95
CA GLY A 90 -18.04 7.63 5.73
C GLY A 90 -17.33 7.73 7.10
N LEU A 91 -16.58 6.73 7.51
CA LEU A 91 -15.74 6.81 8.72
C LEU A 91 -14.40 7.44 8.38
N LYS A 92 -14.03 8.48 9.15
CA LYS A 92 -12.81 9.26 8.94
C LYS A 92 -11.54 8.46 9.24
N GLN A 93 -10.42 8.97 8.78
CA GLN A 93 -9.08 8.35 8.86
C GLN A 93 -8.69 7.80 10.24
N GLN A 94 -9.08 8.44 11.35
CA GLN A 94 -8.77 7.97 12.71
C GLN A 94 -9.46 6.64 13.08
N TYR A 95 -10.38 6.17 12.26
CA TYR A 95 -11.09 4.89 12.39
C TYR A 95 -10.65 3.87 11.34
N VAL A 96 -9.58 4.16 10.59
CA VAL A 96 -9.05 3.31 9.53
C VAL A 96 -7.62 2.96 9.85
N GLY A 97 -7.36 1.69 10.14
CA GLY A 97 -6.01 1.19 10.39
C GLY A 97 -5.20 1.16 9.10
N VAL A 98 -3.93 1.55 9.15
CA VAL A 98 -3.03 1.50 7.99
C VAL A 98 -1.82 0.64 8.35
N ARG A 99 -1.60 -0.39 7.52
CA ARG A 99 -0.50 -1.32 7.73
C ARG A 99 0.36 -1.43 6.49
N PHE A 100 1.66 -1.55 6.70
CA PHE A 100 2.64 -1.79 5.65
C PHE A 100 3.37 -3.11 5.93
N ASN A 101 3.18 -4.12 5.08
CA ASN A 101 3.68 -5.48 5.31
C ASN A 101 3.37 -5.99 6.73
N GLY A 102 2.15 -5.74 7.22
CA GLY A 102 1.70 -6.12 8.57
C GLY A 102 2.12 -5.19 9.71
N MET A 103 3.01 -4.23 9.48
CA MET A 103 3.42 -3.21 10.45
C MET A 103 2.40 -2.08 10.50
N ASP A 104 2.02 -1.64 11.70
CA ASP A 104 1.30 -0.38 11.85
C ASP A 104 2.27 0.79 11.61
N ILE A 105 1.95 1.64 10.64
CA ILE A 105 2.78 2.79 10.23
C ILE A 105 2.17 4.14 10.64
N THR A 106 1.16 4.12 11.50
CA THR A 106 0.51 5.33 12.00
C THR A 106 1.44 6.04 13.00
N ASP A 107 1.70 7.32 12.77
CA ASP A 107 2.52 8.15 13.66
C ASP A 107 1.77 8.40 14.98
N PRO A 108 2.32 7.96 16.14
CA PRO A 108 1.68 8.12 17.43
C PRO A 108 1.81 9.53 18.03
N SER A 109 2.61 10.42 17.45
CA SER A 109 2.84 11.78 17.98
C SER A 109 1.68 12.75 17.71
N GLY A 110 0.69 12.35 16.91
CA GLY A 110 -0.49 13.16 16.63
C GLY A 110 -1.53 13.12 17.75
N THR A 111 -2.37 14.16 17.83
CA THR A 111 -3.52 14.19 18.76
C THR A 111 -4.59 13.15 18.39
N GLN A 112 -4.63 12.74 17.15
CA GLN A 112 -5.45 11.64 16.63
C GLN A 112 -4.55 10.76 15.79
N LEU A 113 -4.58 9.46 16.06
CA LEU A 113 -3.84 8.49 15.29
C LEU A 113 -4.43 8.43 13.88
N SER A 114 -3.63 8.77 12.90
CA SER A 114 -4.04 8.75 11.49
C SER A 114 -2.81 8.73 10.60
N TYR A 115 -2.94 8.13 9.42
CA TYR A 115 -1.89 8.11 8.42
C TYR A 115 -2.13 9.18 7.36
N ASP A 116 -1.09 9.94 7.02
CA ASP A 116 -1.12 10.92 5.94
C ASP A 116 -0.70 10.25 4.62
N PHE A 117 -1.66 10.14 3.69
CA PHE A 117 -1.45 9.49 2.40
C PHE A 117 -0.80 10.42 1.36
N GLY A 118 -0.61 11.70 1.68
CA GLY A 118 -0.17 12.70 0.69
C GLY A 118 1.18 12.45 0.07
N ALA A 119 2.09 11.88 0.83
CA ALA A 119 3.43 11.55 0.37
C ALA A 119 3.57 10.10 -0.11
N LEU A 120 2.54 9.27 0.07
CA LEU A 120 2.56 7.91 -0.41
C LEU A 120 2.38 7.88 -1.92
N THR A 121 3.44 7.58 -2.63
CA THR A 121 3.37 7.27 -4.07
C THR A 121 2.99 5.81 -4.27
N GLY A 122 2.25 5.48 -5.31
CA GLY A 122 1.98 4.07 -5.66
C GLY A 122 3.24 3.31 -6.10
N MET A 123 4.34 4.02 -6.30
CA MET A 123 5.61 3.46 -6.73
C MET A 123 6.26 2.60 -5.65
N GLY A 124 6.67 1.41 -6.06
CA GLY A 124 7.30 0.46 -5.14
C GLY A 124 6.34 -0.32 -4.24
N LEU A 125 5.03 -0.08 -4.37
CA LEU A 125 4.01 -0.95 -3.83
C LEU A 125 3.70 -2.05 -4.85
N GLY A 126 3.58 -3.28 -4.36
CA GLY A 126 3.13 -4.41 -5.15
C GLY A 126 1.61 -4.55 -5.15
N GLN A 127 0.98 -4.27 -4.01
CA GLN A 127 -0.46 -4.46 -3.81
C GLN A 127 -0.97 -3.56 -2.68
N VAL A 128 -2.24 -3.14 -2.77
CA VAL A 128 -2.98 -2.49 -1.67
C VAL A 128 -4.32 -3.18 -1.48
N GLU A 129 -4.60 -3.58 -0.24
CA GLU A 129 -5.84 -4.23 0.14
C GLU A 129 -6.67 -3.30 1.04
N PHE A 130 -7.95 -3.16 0.72
CA PHE A 130 -8.93 -2.45 1.53
C PHE A 130 -9.88 -3.46 2.15
N VAL A 131 -9.72 -3.75 3.42
CA VAL A 131 -10.65 -4.58 4.19
C VAL A 131 -11.67 -3.66 4.85
N LYS A 132 -12.87 -3.60 4.30
CA LYS A 132 -13.91 -2.62 4.68
C LYS A 132 -14.89 -3.20 5.69
N GLY A 133 -15.10 -2.51 6.78
CA GLY A 133 -15.91 -2.90 7.92
C GLY A 133 -15.08 -3.08 9.17
N SER A 134 -15.71 -3.33 10.30
CA SER A 134 -15.00 -3.40 11.59
C SER A 134 -14.00 -4.55 11.63
N GLN A 135 -12.75 -4.20 11.83
CA GLN A 135 -11.63 -5.11 12.03
C GLN A 135 -10.98 -4.93 13.42
N SER A 136 -11.68 -4.23 14.32
CA SER A 136 -11.14 -3.85 15.64
C SER A 136 -10.76 -5.03 16.52
N ALA A 137 -11.43 -6.17 16.36
CA ALA A 137 -11.11 -7.38 17.11
C ALA A 137 -9.72 -7.95 16.77
N VAL A 138 -9.23 -7.66 15.54
CA VAL A 138 -7.97 -8.19 15.01
C VAL A 138 -6.88 -7.14 15.05
N PHE A 139 -7.21 -5.90 14.66
CA PHE A 139 -6.23 -4.84 14.40
C PHE A 139 -6.29 -3.68 15.40
N GLY A 140 -7.16 -3.75 16.41
CA GLY A 140 -7.25 -2.74 17.46
C GLY A 140 -8.30 -1.65 17.22
N SER A 141 -8.34 -0.68 18.13
CA SER A 141 -9.39 0.36 18.20
C SER A 141 -9.46 1.28 16.97
N GLU A 142 -8.40 1.38 16.20
CA GLU A 142 -8.30 2.23 15.01
C GLU A 142 -8.97 1.61 13.78
N ALA A 143 -9.29 0.31 13.82
CA ALA A 143 -9.80 -0.44 12.67
C ALA A 143 -11.33 -0.60 12.68
N VAL A 144 -12.07 0.43 13.09
CA VAL A 144 -13.56 0.40 13.12
C VAL A 144 -14.16 0.51 11.72
N GLY A 145 -13.59 1.36 10.87
CA GLY A 145 -14.01 1.55 9.47
C GLY A 145 -13.44 0.53 8.52
N GLY A 146 -12.31 -0.03 8.88
CA GLY A 146 -11.56 -0.98 8.07
C GLY A 146 -10.06 -0.90 8.28
N VAL A 147 -9.35 -1.67 7.46
CA VAL A 147 -7.88 -1.68 7.42
C VAL A 147 -7.41 -1.55 5.98
N ILE A 148 -6.36 -0.79 5.78
CA ILE A 148 -5.64 -0.68 4.52
C ILE A 148 -4.30 -1.36 4.69
N ASN A 149 -4.06 -2.42 3.92
CA ASN A 149 -2.80 -3.15 3.92
C ASN A 149 -2.00 -2.77 2.67
N LEU A 150 -0.86 -2.15 2.87
CA LEU A 150 0.12 -1.82 1.83
C LEU A 150 1.16 -2.93 1.79
N LYS A 151 1.39 -3.53 0.63
CA LYS A 151 2.34 -4.64 0.46
C LYS A 151 3.43 -4.32 -0.54
N THR A 152 4.66 -4.73 -0.25
CA THR A 152 5.78 -4.65 -1.19
C THR A 152 5.70 -5.79 -2.22
N LEU A 153 5.28 -6.98 -1.81
CA LEU A 153 5.10 -8.14 -2.67
C LEU A 153 3.86 -7.97 -3.55
N SER A 154 4.00 -8.20 -4.85
CA SER A 154 2.91 -8.05 -5.83
C SER A 154 2.12 -9.33 -6.09
N SER A 155 2.73 -10.49 -5.86
CA SER A 155 2.14 -11.79 -6.16
C SER A 155 2.72 -12.88 -5.27
N ASN A 156 1.92 -13.89 -4.99
CA ASN A 156 2.35 -15.11 -4.30
C ASN A 156 2.77 -16.25 -5.28
N GLU A 157 2.72 -16.02 -6.59
CA GLU A 157 3.16 -16.99 -7.59
C GLU A 157 4.67 -17.21 -7.53
N GLU A 158 5.08 -18.48 -7.64
CA GLU A 158 6.51 -18.83 -7.69
C GLU A 158 7.22 -18.15 -8.85
N GLY A 159 8.40 -17.62 -8.59
CA GLY A 159 9.21 -16.95 -9.59
C GLY A 159 10.06 -15.82 -9.04
N SER A 160 10.72 -15.13 -9.94
CA SER A 160 11.47 -13.90 -9.65
C SER A 160 11.00 -12.82 -10.61
N ARG A 161 10.69 -11.64 -10.08
CA ARG A 161 10.23 -10.50 -10.85
C ARG A 161 11.06 -9.28 -10.46
N GLY A 162 11.49 -8.53 -11.45
CA GLY A 162 12.15 -7.24 -11.25
C GLY A 162 11.44 -6.19 -12.08
N GLN A 163 11.25 -5.01 -11.51
CA GLN A 163 10.60 -3.91 -12.20
C GLN A 163 11.35 -2.60 -11.95
N PHE A 164 11.50 -1.86 -13.02
CA PHE A 164 12.00 -0.48 -12.98
C PHE A 164 10.95 0.42 -13.61
N THR A 165 10.52 1.45 -12.90
CA THR A 165 9.53 2.42 -13.36
C THR A 165 10.10 3.80 -13.29
N VAL A 166 9.81 4.63 -14.28
CA VAL A 166 10.11 6.07 -14.32
C VAL A 166 8.88 6.78 -14.85
N ASP A 167 8.46 7.80 -14.15
CA ASP A 167 7.37 8.67 -14.55
C ASP A 167 7.84 10.12 -14.59
N ALA A 168 7.27 10.88 -15.53
CA ALA A 168 7.44 12.32 -15.64
C ALA A 168 6.07 12.97 -15.88
N GLY A 169 5.81 14.05 -15.18
CA GLY A 169 4.52 14.74 -15.22
C GLY A 169 4.64 16.26 -15.24
N SER A 170 3.49 16.90 -15.14
CA SER A 170 3.39 18.35 -15.00
C SER A 170 4.07 18.83 -13.73
N ASN A 171 4.34 20.13 -13.62
CA ASN A 171 4.98 20.78 -12.48
C ASN A 171 6.35 20.17 -12.13
N GLU A 172 7.13 19.82 -13.16
CA GLU A 172 8.45 19.19 -12.99
C GLU A 172 8.40 17.93 -12.10
N THR A 173 7.32 17.16 -12.23
CA THR A 173 7.17 15.93 -11.46
C THR A 173 7.98 14.82 -12.08
N TYR A 174 8.84 14.20 -11.28
CA TYR A 174 9.63 13.03 -11.64
C TYR A 174 9.53 11.99 -10.54
N SER A 175 9.33 10.76 -10.93
CA SER A 175 9.41 9.66 -9.98
C SER A 175 10.04 8.44 -10.62
N SER A 176 10.65 7.60 -9.76
CA SER A 176 11.29 6.37 -10.17
C SER A 176 11.20 5.32 -9.08
N SER A 177 11.09 4.08 -9.47
CA SER A 177 11.19 2.97 -8.54
C SER A 177 11.95 1.79 -9.15
N LEU A 178 12.59 1.04 -8.28
CA LEU A 178 13.19 -0.25 -8.56
C LEU A 178 12.68 -1.24 -7.53
N SER A 179 12.04 -2.31 -7.99
CA SER A 179 11.61 -3.39 -7.13
C SER A 179 12.14 -4.73 -7.64
N TYR A 180 12.35 -5.64 -6.71
CA TYR A 180 12.68 -7.03 -6.98
C TYR A 180 11.96 -7.91 -5.98
N GLU A 181 11.34 -8.96 -6.48
CA GLU A 181 10.69 -9.97 -5.66
C GLU A 181 11.05 -11.37 -6.11
N ARG A 182 11.04 -12.28 -5.15
CA ARG A 182 11.22 -13.71 -5.38
C ARG A 182 10.28 -14.49 -4.47
N VAL A 183 9.58 -15.43 -5.06
CA VAL A 183 8.71 -16.39 -4.36
C VAL A 183 9.18 -17.79 -4.71
N ASP A 184 9.35 -18.64 -3.73
CA ASP A 184 9.60 -20.07 -3.87
C ASP A 184 8.71 -20.86 -2.89
N GLN A 185 8.73 -22.20 -2.96
CA GLN A 185 7.90 -23.07 -2.12
C GLN A 185 8.11 -22.90 -0.61
N LYS A 186 9.16 -22.23 -0.19
CA LYS A 186 9.52 -22.04 1.23
C LYS A 186 9.36 -20.60 1.70
N GLY A 187 8.95 -19.70 0.84
CA GLY A 187 8.72 -18.33 1.24
C GLY A 187 8.91 -17.30 0.14
N SER A 188 8.98 -16.05 0.56
CA SER A 188 9.07 -14.92 -0.35
C SER A 188 10.05 -13.87 0.17
N ALA A 189 10.59 -13.08 -0.73
CA ALA A 189 11.38 -11.89 -0.44
C ALA A 189 11.04 -10.81 -1.46
N ALA A 190 10.82 -9.59 -0.99
CA ALA A 190 10.63 -8.43 -1.84
C ALA A 190 11.40 -7.24 -1.30
N VAL A 191 11.96 -6.45 -2.18
CA VAL A 191 12.61 -5.18 -1.88
C VAL A 191 12.16 -4.14 -2.89
N SER A 192 11.90 -2.93 -2.43
CA SER A 192 11.58 -1.80 -3.28
C SER A 192 12.29 -0.55 -2.80
N ILE A 193 12.76 0.26 -3.76
CA ILE A 193 13.33 1.57 -3.53
C ILE A 193 12.61 2.52 -4.48
N SER A 194 12.11 3.63 -3.98
CA SER A 194 11.44 4.66 -4.78
C SER A 194 11.89 6.06 -4.40
N ARG A 195 11.81 6.96 -5.37
CA ARG A 195 11.99 8.39 -5.22
C ARG A 195 10.92 9.12 -6.02
N ALA A 196 10.38 10.18 -5.45
CA ALA A 196 9.49 11.09 -6.16
C ALA A 196 9.83 12.53 -5.78
N GLU A 197 9.70 13.44 -6.76
CA GLU A 197 9.90 14.87 -6.58
C GLU A 197 8.99 15.65 -7.54
N THR A 198 8.56 16.81 -7.10
CA THR A 198 7.80 17.76 -7.93
C THR A 198 8.12 19.19 -7.50
N ALA A 199 8.12 20.13 -8.44
CA ALA A 199 8.10 21.56 -8.11
C ALA A 199 6.76 21.99 -7.51
N GLY A 200 5.70 21.18 -7.71
CA GLY A 200 4.39 21.43 -7.15
C GLY A 200 3.65 22.60 -7.77
N PHE A 201 2.62 23.02 -7.08
CA PHE A 201 1.82 24.22 -7.40
C PHE A 201 1.22 24.75 -6.09
N SER A 202 0.92 26.06 -6.03
CA SER A 202 0.21 26.62 -4.89
C SER A 202 -1.23 26.10 -4.81
N ALA A 203 -1.64 25.58 -3.69
CA ALA A 203 -3.02 25.17 -3.44
C ALA A 203 -3.94 26.37 -3.18
N LYS A 204 -3.39 27.53 -2.77
CA LYS A 204 -4.14 28.79 -2.62
C LYS A 204 -4.31 29.51 -3.94
N LYS A 205 -5.53 29.94 -4.21
CA LYS A 205 -5.86 30.72 -5.41
C LYS A 205 -5.71 32.22 -5.23
N THR A 206 -5.78 32.72 -4.00
CA THR A 206 -5.77 34.15 -3.67
C THR A 206 -5.16 34.39 -2.28
N GLY A 207 -4.57 35.55 -2.07
CA GLY A 207 -4.02 35.96 -0.78
C GLY A 207 -2.51 35.75 -0.68
N ALA A 208 -2.00 35.82 0.53
CA ALA A 208 -0.59 35.51 0.79
C ALA A 208 -0.33 34.02 0.50
N GLY A 209 0.74 33.73 -0.24
CA GLY A 209 1.08 32.39 -0.66
C GLY A 209 0.45 31.91 -1.98
N ALA A 210 -0.41 32.70 -2.63
CA ALA A 210 -1.09 32.29 -3.88
C ALA A 210 -0.17 32.21 -5.11
N ASN A 211 1.06 32.67 -5.02
CA ASN A 211 2.00 32.70 -6.15
C ASN A 211 3.28 31.88 -5.91
N GLU A 212 3.39 31.23 -4.75
CA GLU A 212 4.48 30.28 -4.54
C GLU A 212 4.10 28.89 -5.06
N VAL A 213 5.06 28.00 -5.06
CA VAL A 213 4.85 26.57 -5.37
C VAL A 213 5.15 25.75 -4.12
N ASP A 214 4.46 24.63 -3.99
CA ASP A 214 4.61 23.70 -2.89
C ASP A 214 5.42 22.46 -3.34
N PRO A 215 6.77 22.54 -3.35
CA PRO A 215 7.60 21.43 -3.78
C PRO A 215 7.53 20.26 -2.79
N TYR A 216 7.70 19.08 -3.35
CA TYR A 216 7.84 17.83 -2.61
C TYR A 216 9.07 17.07 -3.09
N SER A 217 9.75 16.41 -2.19
CA SER A 217 10.71 15.36 -2.48
C SER A 217 10.62 14.25 -1.44
N GLY A 218 10.62 13.00 -1.90
CA GLY A 218 10.53 11.85 -1.00
C GLY A 218 11.31 10.66 -1.51
N ASN A 219 11.87 9.89 -0.58
CA ASN A 219 12.53 8.61 -0.83
C ASN A 219 11.94 7.56 0.09
N GLN A 220 11.75 6.35 -0.43
CA GLN A 220 11.26 5.23 0.35
C GLN A 220 12.07 3.97 0.01
N ILE A 221 12.35 3.18 1.02
CA ILE A 221 12.83 1.80 0.88
C ILE A 221 11.94 0.88 1.71
N SER A 222 11.56 -0.24 1.13
CA SER A 222 10.78 -1.27 1.82
C SER A 222 11.36 -2.65 1.57
N VAL A 223 11.22 -3.51 2.58
CA VAL A 223 11.65 -4.91 2.53
C VAL A 223 10.55 -5.77 3.15
N SER A 224 10.27 -6.90 2.51
CA SER A 224 9.44 -7.97 3.03
C SER A 224 10.18 -9.29 2.84
N PHE A 225 10.24 -10.09 3.87
CA PHE A 225 10.88 -11.41 3.84
C PHE A 225 10.05 -12.38 4.67
N ASN A 226 9.74 -13.54 4.11
CA ASN A 226 9.06 -14.63 4.77
C ASN A 226 9.76 -15.94 4.41
N ARG A 227 10.03 -16.81 5.39
CA ARG A 227 10.73 -18.06 5.17
C ARG A 227 10.27 -19.17 6.10
N GLU A 228 9.85 -20.29 5.53
CA GLU A 228 9.70 -21.54 6.25
C GLU A 228 11.08 -22.05 6.68
N LEU A 229 11.33 -22.09 7.99
CA LEU A 229 12.54 -22.63 8.58
C LEU A 229 12.42 -24.13 8.82
N LYS A 230 11.21 -24.56 9.19
CA LYS A 230 10.81 -25.96 9.38
C LYS A 230 9.34 -26.09 9.00
N SER A 231 8.85 -27.29 8.76
CA SER A 231 7.45 -27.57 8.38
C SER A 231 6.38 -27.00 9.32
N ASN A 232 6.75 -26.52 10.49
CA ASN A 232 5.87 -25.92 11.48
C ASN A 232 6.40 -24.60 12.04
N LEU A 233 7.36 -23.97 11.38
CA LEU A 233 8.02 -22.76 11.88
C LEU A 233 8.40 -21.85 10.72
N ASP A 234 7.76 -20.68 10.66
CA ASP A 234 8.05 -19.62 9.70
C ASP A 234 8.63 -18.40 10.41
N PHE A 235 9.52 -17.73 9.74
CA PHE A 235 10.11 -16.46 10.15
C PHE A 235 9.74 -15.37 9.15
N SER A 236 9.32 -14.21 9.64
CA SER A 236 9.05 -13.04 8.82
C SER A 236 9.82 -11.82 9.31
N LEU A 237 10.28 -11.02 8.35
CA LEU A 237 10.91 -9.72 8.59
C LEU A 237 10.33 -8.70 7.62
N SER A 238 9.92 -7.55 8.13
CA SER A 238 9.47 -6.41 7.34
C SER A 238 10.17 -5.15 7.79
N ALA A 239 10.47 -4.25 6.87
CA ALA A 239 11.05 -2.96 7.16
C ALA A 239 10.54 -1.91 6.16
N LEU A 240 10.32 -0.70 6.65
CA LEU A 240 10.01 0.49 5.89
C LEU A 240 10.87 1.64 6.41
N LYS A 241 11.48 2.38 5.49
CA LYS A 241 12.08 3.68 5.78
C LYS A 241 11.64 4.67 4.72
N SER A 242 11.08 5.80 5.15
CA SER A 242 10.77 6.94 4.29
C SER A 242 11.42 8.20 4.85
N ALA A 243 11.82 9.10 3.94
CA ALA A 243 12.30 10.42 4.25
C ALA A 243 11.72 11.39 3.22
N GLU A 244 11.03 12.42 3.69
CA GLU A 244 10.22 13.31 2.89
C GLU A 244 10.43 14.76 3.30
N SER A 245 10.45 15.65 2.32
CA SER A 245 10.41 17.10 2.51
C SER A 245 9.25 17.67 1.70
N VAL A 246 8.38 18.39 2.38
CA VAL A 246 7.13 18.93 1.83
C VAL A 246 7.04 20.40 2.13
N SER A 247 6.72 21.21 1.13
CA SER A 247 6.27 22.59 1.35
C SER A 247 4.75 22.66 1.20
N TYR A 248 4.13 23.52 1.97
CA TYR A 248 2.68 23.68 1.98
C TYR A 248 2.29 25.11 2.31
N ASP A 249 1.11 25.51 1.93
CA ASP A 249 0.54 26.82 2.22
C ASP A 249 0.27 27.02 3.72
N GLY A 250 1.09 27.82 4.41
CA GLY A 250 0.87 28.22 5.79
C GLY A 250 -0.24 29.26 5.95
N ASP A 251 -0.90 29.27 7.10
CA ASP A 251 -1.99 30.22 7.37
C ASP A 251 -1.48 31.62 7.77
N PHE A 252 -0.25 31.71 8.28
CA PHE A 252 0.25 32.92 8.95
C PHE A 252 1.44 33.58 8.25
N THR A 253 2.02 32.94 7.24
CA THR A 253 3.18 33.47 6.52
C THR A 253 2.87 33.63 5.03
N PRO A 254 3.44 34.63 4.33
CA PRO A 254 3.33 34.75 2.88
C PRO A 254 4.28 33.78 2.14
N LEU A 255 5.08 33.02 2.87
CA LEU A 255 6.00 32.00 2.37
C LEU A 255 5.45 30.61 2.71
N ALA A 256 5.75 29.65 1.87
CA ALA A 256 5.44 28.25 2.15
C ALA A 256 6.06 27.82 3.47
N ASP A 257 5.28 27.13 4.29
CA ASP A 257 5.80 26.40 5.44
C ASP A 257 6.38 25.06 4.96
N THR A 258 7.27 24.48 5.76
CA THR A 258 7.91 23.20 5.43
C THR A 258 7.68 22.17 6.52
N ILE A 259 7.62 20.93 6.11
CA ILE A 259 7.65 19.78 7.00
C ILE A 259 8.60 18.72 6.42
N ASP A 260 9.58 18.34 7.24
CA ASP A 260 10.40 17.15 6.96
C ASP A 260 9.88 16.00 7.83
N ARG A 261 9.68 14.84 7.18
CA ARG A 261 9.21 13.61 7.84
C ARG A 261 10.22 12.51 7.63
N ASP A 262 10.63 11.87 8.72
CA ASP A 262 11.42 10.65 8.72
C ASP A 262 10.64 9.55 9.46
N THR A 263 10.42 8.43 8.78
CA THR A 263 9.75 7.27 9.36
C THR A 263 10.60 6.04 9.15
N THR A 264 10.83 5.29 10.22
CA THR A 264 11.48 3.98 10.16
C THR A 264 10.65 2.99 10.97
N VAL A 265 10.14 1.94 10.34
CA VAL A 265 9.39 0.88 11.02
C VAL A 265 9.96 -0.47 10.64
N MET A 266 10.18 -1.31 11.63
CA MET A 266 10.72 -2.67 11.45
C MET A 266 9.92 -3.67 12.28
N ARG A 267 9.60 -4.82 11.71
CA ARG A 267 8.91 -5.93 12.36
C ARG A 267 9.64 -7.24 12.13
N GLY A 268 9.81 -8.01 13.19
CA GLY A 268 10.16 -9.43 13.11
C GLY A 268 9.05 -10.26 13.71
N SER A 269 8.67 -11.38 13.07
CA SER A 269 7.71 -12.30 13.67
C SER A 269 8.09 -13.76 13.40
N VAL A 270 7.58 -14.63 14.26
CA VAL A 270 7.71 -16.08 14.15
C VAL A 270 6.31 -16.66 14.22
N LEU A 271 5.95 -17.45 13.20
CA LEU A 271 4.72 -18.22 13.15
C LEU A 271 5.07 -19.69 13.35
N PHE A 272 4.35 -20.37 14.24
CA PHE A 272 4.56 -21.78 14.52
C PHE A 272 3.26 -22.50 14.82
N ASN A 273 3.22 -23.78 14.47
CA ASN A 273 2.04 -24.62 14.68
C ASN A 273 2.26 -25.58 15.86
N LEU A 274 1.29 -25.59 16.80
CA LEU A 274 1.22 -26.57 17.90
C LEU A 274 -0.11 -27.34 17.78
N GLY A 275 -0.03 -28.57 17.29
CA GLY A 275 -1.23 -29.37 16.98
C GLY A 275 -2.05 -28.71 15.86
N ALA A 276 -3.32 -28.42 16.14
CA ALA A 276 -4.25 -27.77 15.20
C ALA A 276 -4.29 -26.24 15.33
N THR A 277 -3.43 -25.66 16.15
CA THR A 277 -3.42 -24.23 16.43
C THR A 277 -2.17 -23.59 15.85
N SER A 278 -2.34 -22.54 15.07
CA SER A 278 -1.30 -21.64 14.59
C SER A 278 -1.06 -20.53 15.62
N HIS A 279 0.17 -20.19 15.86
CA HIS A 279 0.59 -19.14 16.78
C HIS A 279 1.58 -18.20 16.09
N GLU A 280 1.38 -16.90 16.21
CA GLU A 280 2.35 -15.88 15.78
C GLU A 280 2.75 -15.01 16.96
N VAL A 281 4.06 -14.76 17.08
CA VAL A 281 4.62 -13.76 17.98
C VAL A 281 5.40 -12.75 17.14
N GLY A 282 5.06 -11.48 17.25
CA GLY A 282 5.68 -10.40 16.51
C GLY A 282 6.13 -9.25 17.40
N ILE A 283 7.21 -8.60 16.99
CA ILE A 283 7.70 -7.35 17.60
C ILE A 283 7.87 -6.34 16.48
N THR A 284 7.27 -5.16 16.65
CA THR A 284 7.43 -4.02 15.77
C THR A 284 8.09 -2.87 16.54
N ASN A 285 9.07 -2.21 15.93
CA ASN A 285 9.62 -0.95 16.43
C ASN A 285 9.46 0.10 15.33
N GLY A 286 9.03 1.29 15.72
CA GLY A 286 8.84 2.43 14.84
C GLY A 286 9.44 3.70 15.43
N ASP A 287 10.16 4.45 14.60
CA ASP A 287 10.68 5.77 14.89
C ASP A 287 10.01 6.76 13.92
N PHE A 288 9.39 7.80 14.45
CA PHE A 288 8.64 8.80 13.68
C PHE A 288 9.12 10.19 14.07
N LYS A 289 9.62 10.93 13.10
CA LYS A 289 10.09 12.29 13.30
C LYS A 289 9.46 13.24 12.29
N ARG A 290 8.93 14.35 12.79
CA ARG A 290 8.41 15.45 11.97
C ARG A 290 9.02 16.77 12.43
N VAL A 291 9.62 17.49 11.48
CA VAL A 291 10.23 18.80 11.72
C VAL A 291 9.44 19.83 10.93
N TYR A 292 8.77 20.70 11.65
CA TYR A 292 8.07 21.87 11.10
C TYR A 292 8.92 23.12 11.29
N SER A 293 8.60 24.17 10.57
CA SER A 293 9.21 25.51 10.75
C SER A 293 9.10 26.03 12.19
N PHE A 294 8.08 25.56 12.94
CA PHE A 294 7.78 26.02 14.31
C PHE A 294 8.09 24.99 15.42
N GLY A 295 8.52 23.80 15.09
CA GLY A 295 8.82 22.77 16.12
C GLY A 295 9.09 21.39 15.56
N THR A 296 9.60 20.53 16.43
CA THR A 296 9.90 19.13 16.13
C THR A 296 9.02 18.22 16.98
N TYR A 297 8.47 17.19 16.35
CA TYR A 297 7.75 16.08 16.97
C TYR A 297 8.56 14.82 16.72
N ASP A 298 8.86 14.11 17.78
CA ASP A 298 9.66 12.90 17.77
C ASP A 298 8.96 11.86 18.63
N SER A 299 8.79 10.66 18.13
CA SER A 299 8.08 9.60 18.84
C SER A 299 8.59 8.23 18.43
N ASP A 300 8.70 7.39 19.45
CA ASP A 300 9.02 5.98 19.31
C ASP A 300 7.77 5.16 19.59
N ARG A 301 7.66 4.03 18.91
CA ARG A 301 6.61 3.05 19.15
C ARG A 301 7.19 1.65 19.20
N ARG A 302 6.74 0.89 20.16
CA ARG A 302 7.08 -0.53 20.28
C ARG A 302 5.82 -1.35 20.48
N ASP A 303 5.55 -2.27 19.54
CA ASP A 303 4.43 -3.19 19.62
C ASP A 303 4.94 -4.61 19.85
N ILE A 304 4.30 -5.31 20.77
CA ILE A 304 4.48 -6.75 20.98
C ILE A 304 3.11 -7.39 20.77
N GLU A 305 3.03 -8.29 19.81
CA GLU A 305 1.79 -8.95 19.43
C GLU A 305 1.92 -10.48 19.61
N TYR A 306 0.89 -11.09 20.14
CA TYR A 306 0.67 -12.52 20.08
C TYR A 306 -0.68 -12.76 19.43
N LYS A 307 -0.70 -13.67 18.46
CA LYS A 307 -1.89 -14.09 17.73
C LYS A 307 -1.99 -15.60 17.73
N GLY A 308 -3.19 -16.12 17.86
CA GLY A 308 -3.46 -17.54 17.73
C GLY A 308 -4.71 -17.79 16.92
N GLU A 309 -4.70 -18.85 16.12
CA GLU A 309 -5.84 -19.31 15.35
C GLU A 309 -5.97 -20.81 15.44
N THR A 310 -7.18 -21.29 15.69
CA THR A 310 -7.50 -22.71 15.70
C THR A 310 -8.85 -22.96 15.06
N ALA A 311 -8.96 -24.06 14.32
CA ALA A 311 -10.23 -24.49 13.74
C ALA A 311 -10.72 -25.76 14.43
N PHE A 312 -11.99 -25.76 14.80
CA PHE A 312 -12.66 -26.90 15.36
C PHE A 312 -14.07 -27.05 14.78
N SER A 313 -14.35 -28.19 14.19
CA SER A 313 -15.69 -28.53 13.65
C SER A 313 -16.27 -27.47 12.69
N GLY A 314 -15.44 -26.90 11.81
CA GLY A 314 -15.86 -25.88 10.83
C GLY A 314 -16.01 -24.46 11.40
N ILE A 315 -15.59 -24.24 12.66
CA ILE A 315 -15.57 -22.93 13.30
C ILE A 315 -14.10 -22.55 13.53
N SER A 316 -13.69 -21.37 13.07
CA SER A 316 -12.38 -20.79 13.36
C SER A 316 -12.48 -19.89 14.59
N PHE A 317 -11.55 -20.05 15.51
CA PHE A 317 -11.36 -19.19 16.66
C PHE A 317 -10.04 -18.45 16.53
N THR A 318 -10.13 -17.14 16.57
CA THR A 318 -8.98 -16.25 16.56
C THR A 318 -8.89 -15.56 17.93
N PHE A 319 -7.69 -15.52 18.50
CA PHE A 319 -7.43 -14.91 19.80
C PHE A 319 -6.05 -14.26 19.80
N GLY A 320 -5.84 -13.29 20.68
CA GLY A 320 -4.55 -12.63 20.74
C GLY A 320 -4.44 -11.63 21.87
N ALA A 321 -3.24 -11.08 21.99
CA ALA A 321 -2.91 -10.02 22.92
C ALA A 321 -1.93 -9.06 22.23
N HIS A 322 -2.11 -7.77 22.46
CA HIS A 322 -1.28 -6.72 21.91
C HIS A 322 -0.90 -5.74 23.01
N ARG A 323 0.36 -5.34 23.04
CA ARG A 323 0.87 -4.28 23.89
C ARG A 323 1.61 -3.28 23.01
N SER A 324 1.21 -2.01 23.11
CA SER A 324 1.88 -0.87 22.48
C SER A 324 2.44 0.06 23.56
N GLU A 325 3.66 0.52 23.36
CA GLU A 325 4.37 1.49 24.20
C GLU A 325 4.84 2.65 23.35
#